data_99eb8f7a5723e38542aabf0deb6dbff2
#
_entry.id   99eb8f7a5723e38542aabf0deb6dbff2
#
_cell.length_a   1.000
_cell.length_b   1.000
_cell.length_c   1.000
_cell.angle_alpha   90.00
_cell.angle_beta   90.00
_cell.angle_gamma   90.00
#
_symmetry.space_group_name_H-M   'P 1'
#
loop_
_entity.id
_entity.type
_entity.pdbx_description
1 polymer ?
#
loop_
_entity_poly.entity_id
_entity_poly.type
_entity_poly.pdbx_seq_one_letter_code
_entity_poly.pdbx_strand_id
1 'polypeptide(L)'
;MITFKKFFESNKPLGLIETITFEELGPIEAKIDSGNGAYNVLHGINIVEDGDDITFDTINNKKLRKKLVEHIDINIGSGNIETRPVVLFDIEIGDKKYPATKFSIGDRKENEYKILVGKDFIEKLGGLIDVSAEGNLD
;
A
#
# COMPACT_ATOMS: atom_id res chain seq x y z
N MET A 1 -22.91 9.68 -23.78
CA MET A 1 -21.86 8.75 -24.23
C MET A 1 -20.49 9.26 -23.83
N ILE A 2 -19.67 8.44 -23.19
CA ILE A 2 -18.30 8.79 -22.82
C ILE A 2 -17.43 8.74 -24.08
N THR A 3 -16.70 9.83 -24.36
CA THR A 3 -15.76 9.87 -25.47
C THR A 3 -14.51 9.04 -25.10
N PHE A 4 -13.77 8.59 -26.12
CA PHE A 4 -12.52 7.84 -25.93
C PHE A 4 -11.53 8.62 -25.01
N LYS A 5 -11.40 9.91 -25.23
CA LYS A 5 -10.54 10.77 -24.42
C LYS A 5 -10.98 10.78 -22.94
N LYS A 6 -12.28 10.92 -22.68
CA LYS A 6 -12.81 10.89 -21.32
C LYS A 6 -12.59 9.55 -20.63
N PHE A 7 -12.72 8.46 -21.39
CA PHE A 7 -12.46 7.13 -20.86
C PHE A 7 -11.02 7.03 -20.34
N PHE A 8 -10.04 7.48 -21.11
CA PHE A 8 -8.63 7.45 -20.68
C PHE A 8 -8.34 8.40 -19.52
N GLU A 9 -8.95 9.59 -19.49
CA GLU A 9 -8.81 10.53 -18.38
C GLU A 9 -9.39 9.96 -17.07
N SER A 10 -10.48 9.20 -17.16
CA SER A 10 -11.16 8.61 -15.99
C SER A 10 -10.51 7.32 -15.52
N ASN A 11 -9.84 6.57 -16.41
CA ASN A 11 -9.31 5.24 -16.16
C ASN A 11 -7.84 5.16 -16.57
N LYS A 12 -7.03 6.10 -16.08
CA LYS A 12 -5.60 6.07 -16.34
C LYS A 12 -4.99 4.78 -15.77
N PRO A 13 -4.13 4.10 -16.54
CA PRO A 13 -3.40 2.96 -15.98
C PRO A 13 -2.44 3.43 -14.89
N LEU A 14 -2.15 2.53 -13.96
CA LEU A 14 -1.11 2.75 -12.97
C LEU A 14 0.27 2.64 -13.62
N GLY A 15 1.22 3.46 -13.21
CA GLY A 15 2.63 3.23 -13.49
C GLY A 15 3.18 2.14 -12.59
N LEU A 16 4.46 1.82 -12.74
CA LEU A 16 5.13 0.89 -11.83
C LEU A 16 5.34 1.50 -10.44
N ILE A 17 5.43 2.83 -10.38
CA ILE A 17 5.59 3.60 -9.15
C ILE A 17 4.50 4.67 -9.14
N GLU A 18 3.81 4.79 -8.02
CA GLU A 18 2.83 5.85 -7.81
C GLU A 18 3.01 6.47 -6.42
N THR A 19 2.63 7.72 -6.28
CA THR A 19 2.70 8.39 -4.99
C THR A 19 1.42 8.16 -4.20
N ILE A 20 1.57 7.68 -2.97
CA ILE A 20 0.47 7.55 -2.01
C ILE A 20 0.65 8.63 -0.94
N THR A 21 -0.39 9.40 -0.70
CA THR A 21 -0.38 10.41 0.36
C THR A 21 -1.15 9.88 1.56
N PHE A 22 -0.45 9.76 2.69
CA PHE A 22 -1.03 9.41 3.98
C PHE A 22 -1.23 10.67 4.80
N GLU A 23 -2.30 10.73 5.57
CA GLU A 23 -2.49 11.82 6.51
C GLU A 23 -1.34 11.90 7.52
N GLU A 24 -0.89 10.74 8.02
CA GLU A 24 0.14 10.65 9.04
C GLU A 24 1.56 10.83 8.52
N LEU A 25 1.81 10.44 7.26
CA LEU A 25 3.17 10.33 6.72
C LEU A 25 3.46 11.27 5.54
N GLY A 26 2.42 11.89 4.97
CA GLY A 26 2.58 12.69 3.76
C GLY A 26 2.72 11.83 2.50
N PRO A 27 3.22 12.43 1.39
CA PRO A 27 3.36 11.72 0.12
C PRO A 27 4.58 10.80 0.13
N ILE A 28 4.38 9.56 -0.30
CA ILE A 28 5.43 8.54 -0.34
C ILE A 28 5.28 7.72 -1.61
N GLU A 29 6.40 7.46 -2.30
CA GLU A 29 6.41 6.61 -3.47
C GLU A 29 6.18 5.14 -3.10
N ALA A 30 5.31 4.49 -3.83
CA ALA A 30 4.94 3.10 -3.65
C ALA A 30 5.17 2.30 -4.94
N LYS A 31 5.65 1.07 -4.79
CA LYS A 31 5.79 0.15 -5.91
C LYS A 31 4.46 -0.57 -6.14
N ILE A 32 4.03 -0.59 -7.39
CA ILE A 32 2.83 -1.31 -7.81
C ILE A 32 3.22 -2.76 -8.12
N ASP A 33 2.68 -3.70 -7.35
CA ASP A 33 3.09 -5.11 -7.42
C ASP A 33 1.87 -6.02 -7.57
N SER A 34 1.50 -6.34 -8.80
CA SER A 34 0.37 -7.21 -9.11
C SER A 34 0.58 -8.66 -8.69
N GLY A 35 1.83 -9.05 -8.44
CA GLY A 35 2.17 -10.39 -7.94
C GLY A 35 1.93 -10.55 -6.44
N ASN A 36 1.72 -9.46 -5.71
CA ASN A 36 1.45 -9.50 -4.29
C ASN A 36 -0.04 -9.74 -4.05
N GLY A 37 -0.41 -10.98 -3.74
CA GLY A 37 -1.79 -11.37 -3.47
C GLY A 37 -2.30 -11.03 -2.08
N ALA A 38 -1.44 -10.49 -1.22
CA ALA A 38 -1.81 -10.00 0.09
C ALA A 38 -2.29 -8.55 0.01
N TYR A 39 -2.58 -7.95 1.16
CA TYR A 39 -2.91 -6.52 1.23
C TYR A 39 -1.69 -5.67 0.87
N ASN A 40 -1.89 -4.36 0.70
CA ASN A 40 -0.78 -3.43 0.58
C ASN A 40 0.17 -3.62 1.77
N VAL A 41 1.43 -3.30 1.58
CA VAL A 41 2.44 -3.42 2.64
C VAL A 41 3.03 -2.06 2.94
N LEU A 42 3.08 -1.71 4.22
CA LEU A 42 3.82 -0.54 4.70
C LEU A 42 4.98 -1.04 5.56
N HIS A 43 6.15 -0.46 5.33
CA HIS A 43 7.30 -0.74 6.18
C HIS A 43 7.00 -0.43 7.65
N GLY A 44 7.31 -1.39 8.52
CA GLY A 44 7.23 -1.21 9.96
C GLY A 44 8.11 -2.20 10.68
N ILE A 45 8.75 -1.73 11.74
CA ILE A 45 9.62 -2.52 12.62
C ILE A 45 9.26 -2.19 14.07
N ASN A 46 9.82 -2.97 15.01
CA ASN A 46 9.57 -2.80 16.43
C ASN A 46 8.07 -2.82 16.75
N ILE A 47 7.38 -3.79 16.14
CA ILE A 47 5.94 -3.94 16.28
C ILE A 47 5.61 -4.46 17.67
N VAL A 48 4.76 -3.73 18.40
CA VAL A 48 4.27 -4.12 19.72
C VAL A 48 2.75 -4.10 19.70
N GLU A 49 2.15 -5.23 20.02
CA GLU A 49 0.71 -5.33 20.20
C GLU A 49 0.35 -5.02 21.64
N ASP A 50 -0.65 -4.15 21.85
CA ASP A 50 -1.11 -3.72 23.17
C ASP A 50 -2.64 -3.66 23.13
N GLY A 51 -3.27 -4.74 23.60
CA GLY A 51 -4.73 -4.88 23.49
C GLY A 51 -5.17 -4.91 22.04
N ASP A 52 -6.06 -3.99 21.69
CA ASP A 52 -6.59 -3.85 20.33
C ASP A 52 -5.74 -2.96 19.43
N ASP A 53 -4.65 -2.42 19.95
CA ASP A 53 -3.78 -1.50 19.22
C ASP A 53 -2.43 -2.12 18.93
N ILE A 54 -1.76 -1.58 17.93
CA ILE A 54 -0.34 -1.84 17.68
C ILE A 54 0.42 -0.54 17.58
N THR A 55 1.69 -0.59 17.98
CA THR A 55 2.65 0.49 17.73
C THR A 55 3.77 -0.07 16.88
N PHE A 56 4.32 0.74 16.02
CA PHE A 56 5.45 0.36 15.18
C PHE A 56 6.20 1.60 14.71
N ASP A 57 7.46 1.40 14.37
CA ASP A 57 8.27 2.44 13.76
C ASP A 57 8.23 2.27 12.26
N THR A 58 8.00 3.34 11.53
CA THR A 58 7.86 3.32 10.08
C THR A 58 8.80 4.34 9.43
N ILE A 59 8.47 4.81 8.25
CA ILE A 59 9.28 5.71 7.43
C ILE A 59 9.70 6.94 8.24
N ASN A 60 10.96 7.37 8.07
CA ASN A 60 11.57 8.52 8.77
C ASN A 60 11.58 8.37 10.30
N ASN A 61 11.67 7.14 10.79
CA ASN A 61 11.67 6.80 12.21
C ASN A 61 10.43 7.28 12.95
N LYS A 62 9.33 7.48 12.23
CA LYS A 62 8.08 7.90 12.84
C LYS A 62 7.40 6.71 13.51
N LYS A 63 6.99 6.91 14.76
CA LYS A 63 6.23 5.90 15.50
C LYS A 63 4.74 6.16 15.33
N LEU A 64 4.01 5.13 14.94
CA LEU A 64 2.56 5.19 14.81
C LEU A 64 1.89 4.21 15.77
N ARG A 65 0.70 4.61 16.24
CA ARG A 65 -0.20 3.75 16.98
C ARG A 65 -1.50 3.62 16.17
N LYS A 66 -1.88 2.39 15.84
CA LYS A 66 -3.05 2.11 15.02
C LYS A 66 -3.85 0.98 15.66
N LYS A 67 -5.15 0.94 15.37
CA LYS A 67 -5.99 -0.17 15.77
C LYS A 67 -5.64 -1.40 14.93
N LEU A 68 -5.42 -2.53 15.59
CA LEU A 68 -5.22 -3.81 14.91
C LEU A 68 -6.55 -4.30 14.36
N VAL A 69 -6.60 -4.58 13.06
CA VAL A 69 -7.81 -5.07 12.40
C VAL A 69 -7.82 -6.59 12.32
N GLU A 70 -6.70 -7.16 11.90
CA GLU A 70 -6.55 -8.61 11.74
C GLU A 70 -5.06 -8.96 11.63
N HIS A 71 -4.77 -10.25 11.57
CA HIS A 71 -3.45 -10.76 11.19
C HIS A 71 -3.59 -11.52 9.87
N ILE A 72 -2.56 -11.47 9.03
CA ILE A 72 -2.49 -12.28 7.83
C ILE A 72 -1.20 -13.08 7.82
N ASP A 73 -1.26 -14.27 7.24
CA ASP A 73 -0.09 -15.12 7.02
C ASP A 73 0.42 -14.92 5.60
N ILE A 74 1.70 -14.63 5.48
CA ILE A 74 2.35 -14.38 4.20
C ILE A 74 3.42 -15.43 3.99
N ASN A 75 3.41 -16.08 2.83
CA ASN A 75 4.46 -16.99 2.43
C ASN A 75 5.68 -16.19 1.96
N ILE A 76 6.77 -16.32 2.72
CA ILE A 76 8.02 -15.58 2.44
C ILE A 76 9.06 -16.46 1.72
N GLY A 77 8.66 -17.63 1.21
CA GLY A 77 9.52 -18.54 0.47
C GLY A 77 10.03 -19.70 1.35
N SER A 78 10.54 -20.73 0.69
CA SER A 78 11.11 -21.92 1.36
C SER A 78 10.18 -22.60 2.36
N GLY A 79 8.86 -22.49 2.19
CA GLY A 79 7.86 -23.05 3.10
C GLY A 79 7.68 -22.26 4.39
N ASN A 80 8.33 -21.13 4.55
CA ASN A 80 8.21 -20.29 5.74
C ASN A 80 7.02 -19.35 5.61
N ILE A 81 6.35 -19.14 6.75
CA ILE A 81 5.20 -18.23 6.84
C ILE A 81 5.52 -17.15 7.88
N GLU A 82 5.25 -15.90 7.49
CA GLU A 82 5.33 -14.75 8.38
C GLU A 82 3.92 -14.23 8.65
N THR A 83 3.58 -14.05 9.92
CA THR A 83 2.31 -13.46 10.31
C THR A 83 2.50 -11.97 10.51
N ARG A 84 1.69 -11.16 9.83
CA ARG A 84 1.76 -9.70 9.89
C ARG A 84 0.46 -9.10 10.39
N PRO A 85 0.54 -8.04 11.22
CA PRO A 85 -0.66 -7.31 11.60
C PRO A 85 -1.15 -6.45 10.45
N VAL A 86 -2.46 -6.22 10.40
CA VAL A 86 -3.12 -5.38 9.41
C VAL A 86 -3.79 -4.21 10.10
N VAL A 87 -3.56 -3.03 9.57
CA VAL A 87 -4.17 -1.78 10.03
C VAL A 87 -4.80 -1.04 8.87
N LEU A 88 -5.60 -0.01 9.16
CA LEU A 88 -6.28 0.80 8.16
C LEU A 88 -5.64 2.18 8.08
N PHE A 89 -5.51 2.68 6.87
CA PHE A 89 -5.10 4.06 6.60
C PHE A 89 -6.08 4.72 5.65
N ASP A 90 -6.32 6.00 5.86
CA ASP A 90 -6.98 6.84 4.87
C ASP A 90 -5.90 7.41 3.98
N ILE A 91 -5.97 7.13 2.71
CA ILE A 91 -4.93 7.51 1.74
C ILE A 91 -5.53 8.25 0.57
N GLU A 92 -4.65 8.94 -0.16
CA GLU A 92 -4.99 9.62 -1.41
C GLU A 92 -4.01 9.21 -2.49
N ILE A 93 -4.52 8.86 -3.66
CA ILE A 93 -3.72 8.54 -4.84
C ILE A 93 -4.30 9.33 -6.01
N GLY A 94 -3.41 10.06 -6.71
CA GLY A 94 -3.88 11.04 -7.68
C GLY A 94 -4.70 12.09 -6.94
N ASP A 95 -5.92 12.33 -7.38
CA ASP A 95 -6.85 13.26 -6.75
C ASP A 95 -8.00 12.59 -6.01
N LYS A 96 -7.91 11.25 -5.81
CA LYS A 96 -8.96 10.46 -5.19
C LYS A 96 -8.57 9.98 -3.80
N LYS A 97 -9.55 9.98 -2.90
CA LYS A 97 -9.41 9.51 -1.52
C LYS A 97 -9.93 8.09 -1.39
N TYR A 98 -9.19 7.29 -0.64
CA TYR A 98 -9.54 5.89 -0.35
C TYR A 98 -9.49 5.69 1.16
N PRO A 99 -10.65 5.79 1.85
CA PRO A 99 -10.67 5.62 3.29
C PRO A 99 -10.56 4.16 3.68
N ALA A 100 -10.09 3.93 4.90
CA ALA A 100 -10.03 2.60 5.52
C ALA A 100 -9.34 1.55 4.62
N THR A 101 -8.21 1.91 4.03
CA THR A 101 -7.44 1.02 3.17
C THR A 101 -6.53 0.14 4.00
N LYS A 102 -6.58 -1.18 3.75
CA LYS A 102 -5.79 -2.16 4.51
C LYS A 102 -4.33 -2.16 4.10
N PHE A 103 -3.47 -2.15 5.10
CA PHE A 103 -2.03 -2.33 4.96
C PHE A 103 -1.56 -3.37 5.97
N SER A 104 -0.81 -4.35 5.52
CA SER A 104 -0.03 -5.20 6.43
C SER A 104 1.26 -4.49 6.76
N ILE A 105 1.76 -4.71 7.97
CA ILE A 105 2.99 -4.08 8.46
C ILE A 105 4.10 -5.10 8.44
N GLY A 106 5.17 -4.81 7.72
CA GLY A 106 6.30 -5.72 7.61
C GLY A 106 7.61 -5.00 7.38
N ASP A 107 8.72 -5.65 7.69
CA ASP A 107 10.05 -5.05 7.56
C ASP A 107 10.46 -4.95 6.08
N ARG A 108 10.59 -3.74 5.61
CA ARG A 108 11.04 -3.42 4.26
C ARG A 108 12.29 -2.55 4.24
N LYS A 109 13.06 -2.56 5.33
CA LYS A 109 14.24 -1.67 5.45
C LYS A 109 15.29 -1.89 4.36
N GLU A 110 15.40 -3.13 3.85
CA GLU A 110 16.35 -3.47 2.80
C GLU A 110 15.78 -3.23 1.39
N ASN A 111 14.52 -2.82 1.28
CA ASN A 111 13.86 -2.57 0.01
C ASN A 111 13.91 -1.09 -0.35
N GLU A 112 14.05 -0.81 -1.65
CA GLU A 112 14.03 0.56 -2.16
C GLU A 112 12.73 1.27 -1.84
N TYR A 113 11.59 0.58 -2.05
CA TYR A 113 10.28 1.14 -1.77
C TYR A 113 9.73 0.60 -0.46
N LYS A 114 9.33 1.51 0.41
CA LYS A 114 8.80 1.16 1.75
C LYS A 114 7.32 0.81 1.72
N ILE A 115 6.68 0.95 0.56
CA ILE A 115 5.28 0.62 0.35
C ILE A 115 5.16 -0.24 -0.90
N LEU A 116 4.37 -1.32 -0.78
CA LEU A 116 3.88 -2.09 -1.93
C LEU A 116 2.38 -1.91 -2.04
N VAL A 117 1.90 -1.74 -3.26
CA VAL A 117 0.47 -1.79 -3.55
C VAL A 117 0.17 -3.18 -4.12
N GLY A 118 -0.71 -3.90 -3.43
CA GLY A 118 -1.03 -5.27 -3.79
C GLY A 118 -2.18 -5.40 -4.78
N LYS A 119 -2.43 -6.64 -5.20
CA LYS A 119 -3.38 -7.00 -6.26
C LYS A 119 -4.79 -6.47 -6.01
N ASP A 120 -5.32 -6.65 -4.79
CA ASP A 120 -6.70 -6.26 -4.48
C ASP A 120 -6.92 -4.76 -4.64
N PHE A 121 -5.94 -3.96 -4.22
CA PHE A 121 -6.04 -2.51 -4.35
C PHE A 121 -5.83 -2.06 -5.80
N ILE A 122 -4.95 -2.75 -6.54
CA ILE A 122 -4.75 -2.50 -7.97
C ILE A 122 -6.08 -2.70 -8.73
N GLU A 123 -6.81 -3.76 -8.43
CA GLU A 123 -8.12 -4.02 -9.02
C GLU A 123 -9.11 -2.89 -8.70
N LYS A 124 -9.10 -2.40 -7.46
CA LYS A 124 -9.93 -1.28 -7.04
C LYS A 124 -9.60 0.00 -7.79
N LEU A 125 -8.35 0.18 -8.21
CA LEU A 125 -7.87 1.32 -8.98
C LEU A 125 -8.11 1.17 -10.49
N GLY A 126 -8.73 0.07 -10.95
CA GLY A 126 -9.04 -0.17 -12.36
C GLY A 126 -8.25 -1.31 -13.00
N GLY A 127 -7.27 -1.86 -12.33
CA GLY A 127 -6.55 -3.06 -12.75
C GLY A 127 -5.56 -2.89 -13.90
N LEU A 128 -5.37 -1.68 -14.42
CA LEU A 128 -4.48 -1.43 -15.54
C LEU A 128 -3.11 -0.92 -15.06
N ILE A 129 -2.04 -1.53 -15.56
CA ILE A 129 -0.67 -1.13 -15.23
C ILE A 129 0.08 -0.89 -16.53
N ASP A 130 0.71 0.30 -16.65
CA ASP A 130 1.64 0.62 -17.72
C ASP A 130 3.06 0.39 -17.21
N VAL A 131 3.67 -0.71 -17.64
CA VAL A 131 5.01 -1.11 -17.16
C VAL A 131 6.12 -0.16 -17.61
N SER A 132 5.84 0.72 -18.54
CA SER A 132 6.82 1.71 -19.04
C SER A 132 6.74 3.06 -18.30
N ALA A 133 5.79 3.23 -17.40
CA ALA A 133 5.49 4.51 -16.77
C ALA A 133 5.73 4.50 -15.26
N GLU A 134 5.98 5.69 -14.72
CA GLU A 134 6.02 5.96 -13.29
C GLU A 134 5.25 7.26 -13.04
N GLY A 135 4.54 7.31 -11.90
CA GLY A 135 3.83 8.52 -11.51
C GLY A 135 2.68 8.91 -12.44
N ASN A 136 1.98 7.94 -13.02
CA ASN A 136 0.89 8.21 -13.96
C ASN A 136 -0.30 8.93 -13.33
N LEU A 137 -0.49 8.78 -12.04
CA LEU A 137 -1.60 9.38 -11.32
C LEU A 137 -1.22 10.67 -10.59
N ASP A 138 0.07 10.99 -10.62
CA ASP A 138 0.60 12.19 -9.95
C ASP A 138 0.16 13.49 -10.62
#